data_c479e479a5fe48cc8591c8b5ac0afc75
#
_entry.id   c479e479a5fe48cc8591c8b5ac0afc75
#
_cell.length_a   1.000
_cell.length_b   1.000
_cell.length_c   1.000
_cell.angle_alpha   90.00
_cell.angle_beta   90.00
_cell.angle_gamma   90.00
#
_symmetry.space_group_name_H-M   'P 1'
#
loop_
_entity.id
_entity.type
_entity.pdbx_description
1 polymer ?
#
loop_
_entity_poly.entity_id
_entity_poly.type
_entity_poly.pdbx_seq_one_letter_code
_entity_poly.pdbx_strand_id
1 'polypeptide(L)'
;DFCLSRGLGDVYKRQELGRATRAESGIKIRQPLGRALIAASGWATLPEAMREQIADELNVQTLQDIATADGDLVDISVKANFKSLGAKFGGAVQEIAKAIAATDATVLVKTLRSTGTTTVGTWEIALDDLVVTEVPKSGWSVSSHDGESVALDLELTPALIAAGNVREVIRFIQERRKSDGLDISDRINVTWNATDEIAAAIESDLGHIGDEVLALSMTRDAGLEIKDTEIGVEVVLVKA
;
A
#
# COMPACT_ATOMS: atom_id res chain seq x y z
N ASP A 1 1.37 -4.69 31.44
CA ASP A 1 0.08 -4.74 30.73
C ASP A 1 -0.29 -3.45 30.00
N PHE A 2 0.06 -2.26 30.55
CA PHE A 2 -0.26 -0.97 29.92
C PHE A 2 0.56 -0.66 28.65
N CYS A 3 1.79 -1.16 28.54
CA CYS A 3 2.62 -1.01 27.35
C CYS A 3 2.14 -1.90 26.19
N LEU A 4 1.62 -3.09 26.47
CA LEU A 4 1.09 -4.01 25.47
C LEU A 4 -0.23 -3.48 24.85
N SER A 5 -1.09 -2.86 25.65
CA SER A 5 -2.36 -2.29 25.17
C SER A 5 -2.15 -1.06 24.27
N ARG A 6 -1.12 -0.24 24.53
CA ARG A 6 -0.73 0.89 23.66
C ARG A 6 -0.15 0.41 22.33
N GLY A 7 0.75 -0.57 22.37
CA GLY A 7 1.33 -1.15 21.15
C GLY A 7 0.29 -1.80 20.24
N LEU A 8 -0.70 -2.47 20.80
CA LEU A 8 -1.79 -3.09 20.04
C LEU A 8 -2.69 -2.03 19.36
N GLY A 9 -3.02 -0.94 20.06
CA GLY A 9 -3.79 0.17 19.47
C GLY A 9 -3.08 0.85 18.32
N ASP A 10 -1.77 1.00 18.41
CA ASP A 10 -0.94 1.59 17.35
C ASP A 10 -0.82 0.66 16.13
N VAL A 11 -0.78 -0.66 16.32
CA VAL A 11 -0.82 -1.65 15.23
C VAL A 11 -2.13 -1.55 14.46
N TYR A 12 -3.28 -1.52 15.14
CA TYR A 12 -4.59 -1.42 14.49
C TYR A 12 -4.75 -0.14 13.67
N LYS A 13 -4.31 1.00 14.16
CA LYS A 13 -4.36 2.28 13.43
C LYS A 13 -3.57 2.22 12.12
N ARG A 14 -2.37 1.64 12.15
CA ARG A 14 -1.51 1.51 10.97
C ARG A 14 -2.08 0.56 9.94
N GLN A 15 -2.69 -0.52 10.41
CA GLN A 15 -3.41 -1.47 9.54
C GLN A 15 -4.62 -0.81 8.87
N GLU A 16 -5.41 -0.05 9.63
CA GLU A 16 -6.56 0.68 9.09
C GLU A 16 -6.13 1.73 8.06
N LEU A 17 -5.09 2.52 8.37
CA LEU A 17 -4.54 3.50 7.46
C LEU A 17 -3.98 2.84 6.19
N GLY A 18 -3.25 1.75 6.31
CA GLY A 18 -2.72 1.02 5.16
C GLY A 18 -3.80 0.39 4.28
N ARG A 19 -4.88 -0.13 4.87
CA ARG A 19 -6.04 -0.63 4.12
C ARG A 19 -6.78 0.50 3.38
N ALA A 20 -6.93 1.67 4.03
CA ALA A 20 -7.50 2.85 3.39
C ALA A 20 -6.63 3.30 2.19
N THR A 21 -5.31 3.38 2.38
CA THR A 21 -4.36 3.72 1.30
C THR A 21 -4.46 2.76 0.13
N ARG A 22 -4.62 1.46 0.41
CA ARG A 22 -4.78 0.42 -0.62
C ARG A 22 -6.11 0.56 -1.36
N ALA A 23 -7.19 0.84 -0.66
CA ALA A 23 -8.50 1.07 -1.26
C ALA A 23 -8.51 2.30 -2.17
N GLU A 24 -7.86 3.39 -1.75
CA GLU A 24 -7.71 4.62 -2.54
C GLU A 24 -6.87 4.39 -3.81
N SER A 25 -5.88 3.51 -3.76
CA SER A 25 -5.04 3.16 -4.91
C SER A 25 -5.73 2.25 -5.93
N GLY A 26 -6.88 1.65 -5.60
CA GLY A 26 -7.60 0.71 -6.45
C GLY A 26 -6.94 -0.66 -6.61
N ILE A 27 -5.87 -0.95 -5.85
CA ILE A 27 -5.18 -2.24 -5.91
C ILE A 27 -5.96 -3.28 -5.11
N LYS A 28 -6.18 -4.46 -5.70
CA LYS A 28 -6.86 -5.58 -5.05
C LYS A 28 -6.12 -5.97 -3.75
N ILE A 29 -6.86 -6.27 -2.68
CA ILE A 29 -6.30 -6.60 -1.36
C ILE A 29 -5.36 -7.81 -1.44
N ARG A 30 -5.63 -8.79 -2.31
CA ARG A 30 -4.82 -9.99 -2.50
C ARG A 30 -3.57 -9.80 -3.34
N GLN A 31 -3.48 -8.67 -4.06
CA GLN A 31 -2.28 -8.34 -4.83
C GLN A 31 -1.16 -7.96 -3.85
N PRO A 32 -0.09 -8.75 -3.71
CA PRO A 32 1.03 -8.34 -2.88
C PRO A 32 1.75 -7.14 -3.50
N LEU A 33 2.25 -6.26 -2.64
CA LEU A 33 3.10 -5.14 -3.04
C LEU A 33 4.53 -5.38 -2.57
N GLY A 34 5.48 -4.77 -3.27
CA GLY A 34 6.89 -4.95 -2.95
C GLY A 34 7.27 -4.29 -1.63
N ARG A 35 6.73 -3.09 -1.36
CA ARG A 35 7.20 -2.28 -0.26
C ARG A 35 6.11 -1.35 0.29
N ALA A 36 6.15 -1.15 1.62
CA ALA A 36 5.46 -0.04 2.25
C ALA A 36 6.43 0.73 3.17
N LEU A 37 6.20 2.04 3.27
CA LEU A 37 6.95 2.92 4.16
C LEU A 37 6.00 3.47 5.22
N ILE A 38 6.48 3.51 6.46
CA ILE A 38 5.70 3.96 7.61
C ILE A 38 6.42 5.12 8.30
N ALA A 39 5.67 6.19 8.55
CA ALA A 39 6.06 7.23 9.49
C ALA A 39 5.11 7.17 10.68
N ALA A 40 5.60 6.72 11.81
CA ALA A 40 4.79 6.62 13.02
C ALA A 40 5.63 6.82 14.27
N SER A 41 5.04 7.45 15.28
CA SER A 41 5.69 7.56 16.59
C SER A 41 5.94 6.18 17.19
N GLY A 42 7.15 5.94 17.71
CA GLY A 42 7.52 4.66 18.31
C GLY A 42 7.80 3.52 17.30
N TRP A 43 7.83 3.81 15.99
CA TRP A 43 8.14 2.81 14.96
C TRP A 43 9.47 2.10 15.21
N ALA A 44 10.53 2.87 15.55
CA ALA A 44 11.85 2.31 15.78
C ALA A 44 11.92 1.35 16.98
N THR A 45 10.98 1.47 17.94
CA THR A 45 10.91 0.63 19.15
C THR A 45 9.89 -0.50 19.04
N LEU A 46 9.17 -0.59 17.90
CA LEU A 46 8.18 -1.64 17.69
C LEU A 46 8.88 -3.00 17.54
N PRO A 47 8.46 -4.05 18.28
CA PRO A 47 9.01 -5.40 18.13
C PRO A 47 8.87 -5.92 16.70
N GLU A 48 9.87 -6.69 16.23
CA GLU A 48 9.91 -7.25 14.87
C GLU A 48 8.65 -8.06 14.55
N ALA A 49 8.21 -8.94 15.45
CA ALA A 49 6.98 -9.72 15.28
C ALA A 49 5.73 -8.85 15.01
N MET A 50 5.67 -7.63 15.58
CA MET A 50 4.56 -6.71 15.29
C MET A 50 4.72 -6.04 13.93
N ARG A 51 5.94 -5.78 13.48
CA ARG A 51 6.20 -5.26 12.13
C ARG A 51 5.85 -6.29 11.08
N GLU A 52 6.24 -7.55 11.29
CA GLU A 52 5.86 -8.69 10.43
C GLU A 52 4.34 -8.82 10.34
N GLN A 53 3.63 -8.74 11.46
CA GLN A 53 2.17 -8.77 11.48
C GLN A 53 1.55 -7.62 10.67
N ILE A 54 2.13 -6.42 10.74
CA ILE A 54 1.66 -5.27 9.93
C ILE A 54 1.96 -5.54 8.44
N ALA A 55 3.13 -6.07 8.10
CA ALA A 55 3.50 -6.39 6.72
C ALA A 55 2.56 -7.44 6.11
N ASP A 56 2.26 -8.49 6.85
CA ASP A 56 1.33 -9.55 6.44
C ASP A 56 -0.08 -8.97 6.22
N GLU A 57 -0.58 -8.17 7.15
CA GLU A 57 -1.90 -7.55 7.05
C GLU A 57 -2.01 -6.57 5.90
N LEU A 58 -0.95 -5.80 5.64
CA LEU A 58 -0.87 -4.90 4.48
C LEU A 58 -0.55 -5.64 3.19
N ASN A 59 -0.21 -6.92 3.27
CA ASN A 59 0.20 -7.75 2.14
C ASN A 59 1.35 -7.10 1.36
N VAL A 60 2.43 -6.76 2.07
CA VAL A 60 3.66 -6.18 1.51
C VAL A 60 4.85 -7.05 1.85
N GLN A 61 5.84 -7.14 0.94
CA GLN A 61 7.02 -7.96 1.17
C GLN A 61 8.00 -7.31 2.17
N THR A 62 8.08 -5.98 2.15
CA THR A 62 8.97 -5.24 3.04
C THR A 62 8.29 -4.02 3.66
N LEU A 63 8.64 -3.76 4.91
CA LEU A 63 8.15 -2.63 5.67
C LEU A 63 9.34 -1.82 6.18
N GLN A 64 9.38 -0.53 5.88
CA GLN A 64 10.51 0.33 6.21
C GLN A 64 10.04 1.63 6.89
N ASP A 65 10.93 2.25 7.65
CA ASP A 65 10.71 3.60 8.16
C ASP A 65 10.85 4.61 7.03
N ILE A 66 9.88 5.50 6.90
CA ILE A 66 9.90 6.57 5.89
C ILE A 66 11.13 7.47 6.04
N ALA A 67 11.65 7.63 7.26
CA ALA A 67 12.83 8.45 7.53
C ALA A 67 14.13 7.82 6.98
N THR A 68 14.13 6.49 6.74
CA THR A 68 15.27 5.74 6.19
C THR A 68 15.13 5.47 4.70
N ALA A 69 13.98 5.83 4.10
CA ALA A 69 13.74 5.61 2.68
C ALA A 69 14.50 6.64 1.84
N ASP A 70 15.19 6.16 0.83
CA ASP A 70 15.82 7.02 -0.17
C ASP A 70 14.76 7.62 -1.08
N GLY A 71 14.64 8.93 -1.04
CA GLY A 71 13.81 9.72 -1.96
C GLY A 71 12.58 10.37 -1.33
N ASP A 72 12.11 11.41 -1.98
CA ASP A 72 10.87 12.11 -1.62
C ASP A 72 9.67 11.32 -2.16
N LEU A 73 8.72 11.02 -1.30
CA LEU A 73 7.50 10.27 -1.64
C LEU A 73 6.39 11.16 -2.17
N VAL A 74 6.51 12.44 -1.97
CA VAL A 74 5.51 13.44 -2.35
C VAL A 74 6.17 14.59 -3.10
N ASP A 75 5.48 15.06 -4.11
CA ASP A 75 5.80 16.32 -4.74
C ASP A 75 5.12 17.44 -3.94
N ILE A 76 5.94 18.30 -3.37
CA ILE A 76 5.49 19.44 -2.58
C ILE A 76 5.40 20.66 -3.48
N SER A 77 4.23 21.26 -3.53
CA SER A 77 4.03 22.57 -4.15
C SER A 77 3.54 23.57 -3.12
N VAL A 78 4.03 24.79 -3.20
CA VAL A 78 3.65 25.87 -2.29
C VAL A 78 3.06 27.03 -3.07
N LYS A 79 2.02 27.64 -2.50
CA LYS A 79 1.46 28.89 -2.97
C LYS A 79 1.36 29.86 -1.78
N ALA A 80 1.47 31.14 -2.06
CA ALA A 80 1.26 32.19 -1.07
C ALA A 80 -0.19 32.17 -0.56
N ASN A 81 -0.38 32.19 0.75
CA ASN A 81 -1.69 32.40 1.37
C ASN A 81 -1.97 33.91 1.40
N PHE A 82 -2.63 34.42 0.37
CA PHE A 82 -2.90 35.85 0.24
C PHE A 82 -3.71 36.43 1.40
N LYS A 83 -4.54 35.63 2.07
CA LYS A 83 -5.32 36.08 3.21
C LYS A 83 -4.44 36.32 4.42
N SER A 84 -3.54 35.38 4.75
CA SER A 84 -2.61 35.52 5.88
C SER A 84 -1.57 36.62 5.61
N LEU A 85 -0.90 36.55 4.46
CA LEU A 85 0.12 37.50 4.05
C LEU A 85 -0.43 38.92 3.90
N GLY A 86 -1.66 39.07 3.40
CA GLY A 86 -2.32 40.36 3.26
C GLY A 86 -2.52 41.07 4.59
N ALA A 87 -2.91 40.31 5.63
CA ALA A 87 -3.08 40.83 6.98
C ALA A 87 -1.76 41.25 7.63
N LYS A 88 -0.64 40.54 7.29
CA LYS A 88 0.69 40.79 7.89
C LYS A 88 1.50 41.85 7.13
N PHE A 89 1.48 41.84 5.79
CA PHE A 89 2.43 42.57 4.95
C PHE A 89 1.77 43.55 3.95
N GLY A 90 0.44 43.58 3.88
CA GLY A 90 -0.28 44.56 3.05
C GLY A 90 0.16 44.57 1.60
N GLY A 91 0.68 45.70 1.12
CA GLY A 91 1.07 45.89 -0.29
C GLY A 91 2.26 45.04 -0.77
N ALA A 92 3.07 44.47 0.14
CA ALA A 92 4.23 43.67 -0.23
C ALA A 92 3.89 42.20 -0.63
N VAL A 93 2.62 41.80 -0.52
CA VAL A 93 2.16 40.42 -0.74
C VAL A 93 2.57 39.86 -2.12
N GLN A 94 2.53 40.67 -3.17
CA GLN A 94 2.89 40.24 -4.53
C GLN A 94 4.38 39.93 -4.67
N GLU A 95 5.23 40.68 -3.99
CA GLU A 95 6.67 40.44 -3.98
C GLU A 95 7.02 39.20 -3.17
N ILE A 96 6.36 39.00 -2.02
CA ILE A 96 6.47 37.81 -1.20
C ILE A 96 6.02 36.56 -1.97
N ALA A 97 4.90 36.64 -2.67
CA ALA A 97 4.40 35.53 -3.49
C ALA A 97 5.40 35.12 -4.60
N LYS A 98 6.05 36.10 -5.23
CA LYS A 98 7.10 35.83 -6.21
C LYS A 98 8.33 35.19 -5.57
N ALA A 99 8.74 35.66 -4.40
CA ALA A 99 9.87 35.11 -3.66
C ALA A 99 9.58 33.66 -3.21
N ILE A 100 8.37 33.38 -2.73
CA ILE A 100 7.92 32.01 -2.38
C ILE A 100 7.98 31.10 -3.62
N ALA A 101 7.45 31.54 -4.76
CA ALA A 101 7.43 30.76 -5.99
C ALA A 101 8.84 30.49 -6.57
N ALA A 102 9.82 31.31 -6.24
CA ALA A 102 11.22 31.13 -6.64
C ALA A 102 12.02 30.24 -5.69
N THR A 103 11.47 29.89 -4.54
CA THR A 103 12.13 29.07 -3.52
C THR A 103 11.76 27.59 -3.72
N ASP A 104 12.70 26.68 -3.46
CA ASP A 104 12.42 25.24 -3.46
C ASP A 104 11.36 24.91 -2.41
N ALA A 105 10.23 24.37 -2.88
CA ALA A 105 9.06 24.09 -2.04
C ALA A 105 9.35 23.05 -0.95
N THR A 106 10.13 22.02 -1.27
CA THR A 106 10.47 20.93 -0.35
C THR A 106 11.35 21.45 0.79
N VAL A 107 12.39 22.21 0.43
CA VAL A 107 13.31 22.82 1.41
C VAL A 107 12.57 23.82 2.29
N LEU A 108 11.73 24.66 1.69
CA LEU A 108 10.95 25.67 2.40
C LEU A 108 10.00 25.05 3.44
N VAL A 109 9.19 24.06 3.04
CA VAL A 109 8.25 23.38 3.93
C VAL A 109 8.97 22.61 5.03
N LYS A 110 10.07 21.91 4.70
CA LYS A 110 10.87 21.18 5.69
C LYS A 110 11.47 22.12 6.73
N THR A 111 12.01 23.28 6.31
CA THR A 111 12.54 24.30 7.22
C THR A 111 11.44 24.85 8.12
N LEU A 112 10.31 25.25 7.55
CA LEU A 112 9.18 25.80 8.33
C LEU A 112 8.61 24.81 9.36
N ARG A 113 8.55 23.51 9.03
CA ARG A 113 8.13 22.47 9.97
C ARG A 113 9.12 22.27 11.13
N SER A 114 10.41 22.50 10.89
CA SER A 114 11.45 22.31 11.92
C SER A 114 11.68 23.55 12.78
N THR A 115 11.59 24.75 12.20
CA THR A 115 11.92 26.03 12.89
C THR A 115 10.71 26.89 13.26
N GLY A 116 9.52 26.57 12.70
CA GLY A 116 8.30 27.37 12.86
C GLY A 116 8.21 28.55 11.91
N THR A 117 9.31 29.28 11.70
CA THR A 117 9.42 30.42 10.80
C THR A 117 10.69 30.34 9.95
N THR A 118 10.69 31.01 8.80
CA THR A 118 11.90 31.16 7.94
C THR A 118 11.83 32.45 7.16
N THR A 119 12.99 32.89 6.66
CA THR A 119 13.10 34.11 5.84
C THR A 119 13.05 33.77 4.36
N VAL A 120 12.09 34.37 3.64
CA VAL A 120 12.04 34.31 2.17
C VAL A 120 12.23 35.73 1.63
N GLY A 121 13.35 35.96 0.93
CA GLY A 121 13.79 37.32 0.59
C GLY A 121 14.14 38.08 1.85
N THR A 122 13.39 39.13 2.18
CA THR A 122 13.55 39.95 3.37
C THR A 122 12.46 39.79 4.40
N TRP A 123 11.51 38.87 4.14
CA TRP A 123 10.30 38.68 4.96
C TRP A 123 10.37 37.38 5.76
N GLU A 124 10.00 37.46 7.02
CA GLU A 124 9.82 36.30 7.87
C GLU A 124 8.40 35.75 7.67
N ILE A 125 8.32 34.50 7.27
CA ILE A 125 7.06 33.79 7.02
C ILE A 125 6.95 32.55 7.91
N ALA A 126 5.72 32.13 8.18
CA ALA A 126 5.36 30.91 8.88
C ALA A 126 4.61 29.96 7.97
N LEU A 127 4.37 28.71 8.43
CA LEU A 127 3.67 27.70 7.65
C LEU A 127 2.24 28.15 7.24
N ASP A 128 1.54 28.89 8.12
CA ASP A 128 0.20 29.42 7.88
C ASP A 128 0.14 30.48 6.75
N ASP A 129 1.29 31.04 6.38
CA ASP A 129 1.43 31.99 5.30
C ASP A 129 1.53 31.32 3.91
N LEU A 130 1.54 29.98 3.91
CA LEU A 130 1.58 29.15 2.72
C LEU A 130 0.33 28.29 2.58
N VAL A 131 -0.06 28.03 1.35
CA VAL A 131 -0.93 26.90 0.99
C VAL A 131 -0.01 25.81 0.45
N VAL A 132 0.21 24.79 1.27
CA VAL A 132 1.05 23.63 0.93
C VAL A 132 0.16 22.57 0.31
N THR A 133 0.54 22.08 -0.88
CA THR A 133 -0.13 20.95 -1.54
C THR A 133 0.91 19.84 -1.68
N GLU A 134 0.60 18.68 -1.13
CA GLU A 134 1.41 17.47 -1.23
C GLU A 134 0.68 16.48 -2.13
N VAL A 135 1.34 16.02 -3.18
CA VAL A 135 0.81 15.04 -4.12
C VAL A 135 1.74 13.83 -4.11
N PRO A 136 1.24 12.62 -3.87
CA PRO A 136 2.06 11.43 -3.97
C PRO A 136 2.75 11.35 -5.34
N LYS A 137 4.04 11.02 -5.35
CA LYS A 137 4.76 10.78 -6.60
C LYS A 137 4.14 9.62 -7.35
N SER A 138 4.27 9.65 -8.67
CA SER A 138 3.84 8.53 -9.52
C SER A 138 4.43 7.21 -9.01
N GLY A 139 3.58 6.19 -8.89
CA GLY A 139 3.96 4.89 -8.33
C GLY A 139 3.81 4.77 -6.81
N TRP A 140 3.36 5.83 -6.12
CA TRP A 140 3.10 5.78 -4.68
C TRP A 140 1.66 6.16 -4.35
N SER A 141 1.08 5.50 -3.35
CA SER A 141 -0.14 5.93 -2.68
C SER A 141 0.21 6.27 -1.23
N VAL A 142 -0.15 7.45 -0.78
CA VAL A 142 0.21 7.93 0.56
C VAL A 142 -1.04 8.41 1.27
N SER A 143 -1.28 7.89 2.46
CA SER A 143 -2.32 8.38 3.36
C SER A 143 -1.73 8.74 4.71
N SER A 144 -2.26 9.79 5.31
CA SER A 144 -1.79 10.30 6.60
C SER A 144 -2.98 10.58 7.52
N HIS A 145 -2.83 10.20 8.79
CA HIS A 145 -3.83 10.45 9.82
C HIS A 145 -3.15 10.59 11.19
N ASP A 146 -3.55 11.61 11.97
CA ASP A 146 -3.04 11.85 13.33
C ASP A 146 -1.51 11.89 13.47
N GLY A 147 -0.81 12.39 12.44
CA GLY A 147 0.67 12.48 12.44
C GLY A 147 1.38 11.16 12.08
N GLU A 148 0.64 10.11 11.77
CA GLU A 148 1.16 8.87 11.19
C GLU A 148 0.91 8.84 9.68
N SER A 149 1.80 8.23 8.91
CA SER A 149 1.67 8.10 7.46
C SER A 149 2.06 6.71 6.99
N VAL A 150 1.34 6.24 6.00
CA VAL A 150 1.65 5.00 5.28
C VAL A 150 1.75 5.32 3.79
N ALA A 151 2.87 4.92 3.18
CA ALA A 151 3.08 5.02 1.75
C ALA A 151 3.25 3.61 1.16
N LEU A 152 2.45 3.29 0.15
CA LEU A 152 2.50 2.01 -0.56
C LEU A 152 3.18 2.21 -1.92
N ASP A 153 4.16 1.37 -2.21
CA ASP A 153 4.78 1.26 -3.53
C ASP A 153 3.84 0.47 -4.44
N LEU A 154 3.34 1.13 -5.48
CA LEU A 154 2.36 0.56 -6.41
C LEU A 154 3.00 -0.11 -7.62
N GLU A 155 4.34 -0.13 -7.70
CA GLU A 155 5.06 -0.78 -8.79
C GLU A 155 4.92 -2.30 -8.67
N LEU A 156 4.31 -2.90 -9.67
CA LEU A 156 4.09 -4.35 -9.73
C LEU A 156 5.14 -5.00 -10.62
N THR A 157 6.01 -5.77 -10.02
CA THR A 157 6.92 -6.66 -10.76
C THR A 157 6.17 -7.88 -11.30
N PRO A 158 6.68 -8.55 -12.35
CA PRO A 158 6.09 -9.80 -12.84
C PRO A 158 5.91 -10.86 -11.73
N ALA A 159 6.86 -10.93 -10.79
CA ALA A 159 6.78 -11.84 -9.65
C ALA A 159 5.63 -11.50 -8.69
N LEU A 160 5.39 -10.20 -8.43
CA LEU A 160 4.26 -9.76 -7.60
C LEU A 160 2.92 -10.02 -8.29
N ILE A 161 2.84 -9.84 -9.60
CA ILE A 161 1.64 -10.17 -10.37
C ILE A 161 1.37 -11.67 -10.29
N ALA A 162 2.36 -12.51 -10.54
CA ALA A 162 2.22 -13.96 -10.43
C ALA A 162 1.77 -14.41 -9.03
N ALA A 163 2.37 -13.85 -7.98
CA ALA A 163 1.95 -14.13 -6.60
C ALA A 163 0.50 -13.67 -6.30
N GLY A 164 0.07 -12.55 -6.88
CA GLY A 164 -1.32 -12.11 -6.83
C GLY A 164 -2.27 -13.09 -7.51
N ASN A 165 -1.92 -13.56 -8.70
CA ASN A 165 -2.68 -14.53 -9.46
C ASN A 165 -2.79 -15.88 -8.71
N VAL A 166 -1.72 -16.36 -8.09
CA VAL A 166 -1.74 -17.58 -7.25
C VAL A 166 -2.77 -17.44 -6.12
N ARG A 167 -2.80 -16.31 -5.40
CA ARG A 167 -3.77 -16.08 -4.32
C ARG A 167 -5.22 -16.01 -4.81
N GLU A 168 -5.45 -15.43 -6.00
CA GLU A 168 -6.79 -15.44 -6.59
C GLU A 168 -7.22 -16.84 -7.01
N VAL A 169 -6.32 -17.66 -7.54
CA VAL A 169 -6.60 -19.08 -7.85
C VAL A 169 -6.92 -19.88 -6.59
N ILE A 170 -6.14 -19.73 -5.52
CA ILE A 170 -6.42 -20.38 -4.23
C ILE A 170 -7.82 -20.02 -3.74
N ARG A 171 -8.15 -18.70 -3.76
CA ARG A 171 -9.48 -18.23 -3.40
C ARG A 171 -10.58 -18.89 -4.26
N PHE A 172 -10.38 -18.89 -5.57
CA PHE A 172 -11.34 -19.46 -6.51
C PHE A 172 -11.60 -20.94 -6.22
N ILE A 173 -10.55 -21.71 -5.98
CA ILE A 173 -10.70 -23.13 -5.60
C ILE A 173 -11.42 -23.28 -4.26
N GLN A 174 -11.10 -22.46 -3.26
CA GLN A 174 -11.77 -22.49 -1.95
C GLN A 174 -13.25 -22.11 -2.04
N GLU A 175 -13.61 -21.11 -2.85
CA GLU A 175 -15.00 -20.75 -3.12
C GLU A 175 -15.74 -21.90 -3.85
N ARG A 176 -15.06 -22.54 -4.81
CA ARG A 176 -15.59 -23.70 -5.51
C ARG A 176 -15.83 -24.88 -4.56
N ARG A 177 -14.87 -25.18 -3.66
CA ARG A 177 -15.05 -26.19 -2.61
C ARG A 177 -16.33 -25.95 -1.80
N LYS A 178 -16.54 -24.69 -1.38
CA LYS A 178 -17.72 -24.31 -0.61
C LYS A 178 -19.01 -24.47 -1.42
N SER A 179 -19.02 -24.07 -2.69
CA SER A 179 -20.21 -24.20 -3.55
C SER A 179 -20.55 -25.65 -3.87
N ASP A 180 -19.53 -26.50 -3.98
CA ASP A 180 -19.69 -27.93 -4.23
C ASP A 180 -20.02 -28.73 -2.95
N GLY A 181 -20.16 -28.04 -1.78
CA GLY A 181 -20.58 -28.66 -0.51
C GLY A 181 -19.48 -29.50 0.16
N LEU A 182 -18.23 -29.28 -0.14
CA LEU A 182 -17.10 -29.97 0.48
C LEU A 182 -16.80 -29.41 1.88
N ASP A 183 -16.43 -30.29 2.80
CA ASP A 183 -15.97 -29.92 4.14
C ASP A 183 -14.56 -29.29 4.08
N ILE A 184 -14.24 -28.50 5.11
CA ILE A 184 -12.93 -27.80 5.21
C ILE A 184 -11.78 -28.81 5.21
N SER A 185 -11.96 -29.97 5.80
CA SER A 185 -10.93 -31.03 5.94
C SER A 185 -10.89 -31.99 4.75
N ASP A 186 -11.83 -31.92 3.81
CA ASP A 186 -11.87 -32.83 2.68
C ASP A 186 -10.61 -32.69 1.80
N ARG A 187 -10.04 -33.82 1.42
CA ARG A 187 -8.98 -33.87 0.40
C ARG A 187 -9.62 -33.92 -0.98
N ILE A 188 -9.01 -33.28 -1.96
CA ILE A 188 -9.52 -33.16 -3.31
C ILE A 188 -8.50 -33.51 -4.38
N ASN A 189 -8.97 -33.92 -5.53
CA ASN A 189 -8.23 -33.92 -6.78
C ASN A 189 -8.75 -32.76 -7.62
N VAL A 190 -7.84 -31.94 -8.15
CA VAL A 190 -8.16 -30.73 -8.92
C VAL A 190 -7.76 -30.96 -10.38
N THR A 191 -8.73 -30.85 -11.27
CA THR A 191 -8.46 -30.69 -12.71
C THR A 191 -8.68 -29.23 -13.06
N TRP A 192 -7.72 -28.60 -13.75
CA TRP A 192 -7.77 -27.17 -14.02
C TRP A 192 -7.37 -26.82 -15.44
N ASN A 193 -7.87 -25.70 -15.95
CA ASN A 193 -7.40 -25.01 -17.13
C ASN A 193 -7.43 -23.50 -16.89
N ALA A 194 -6.53 -22.78 -17.53
CA ALA A 194 -6.43 -21.33 -17.36
C ALA A 194 -5.85 -20.65 -18.59
N THR A 195 -5.99 -19.33 -18.65
CA THR A 195 -5.28 -18.48 -19.61
C THR A 195 -3.77 -18.61 -19.41
N ASP A 196 -2.97 -18.28 -20.41
CA ASP A 196 -1.51 -18.49 -20.38
C ASP A 196 -0.84 -17.83 -19.18
N GLU A 197 -1.24 -16.61 -18.81
CA GLU A 197 -0.70 -15.88 -17.67
C GLU A 197 -1.00 -16.59 -16.34
N ILE A 198 -2.26 -16.99 -16.15
CA ILE A 198 -2.70 -17.68 -14.93
C ILE A 198 -2.12 -19.10 -14.88
N ALA A 199 -2.03 -19.78 -16.02
CA ALA A 199 -1.42 -21.10 -16.11
C ALA A 199 0.07 -21.05 -15.68
N ALA A 200 0.82 -20.07 -16.17
CA ALA A 200 2.21 -19.88 -15.76
C ALA A 200 2.34 -19.63 -14.25
N ALA A 201 1.44 -18.83 -13.65
CA ALA A 201 1.42 -18.60 -12.23
C ALA A 201 1.10 -19.88 -11.43
N ILE A 202 0.10 -20.67 -11.87
CA ILE A 202 -0.23 -21.96 -11.25
C ILE A 202 0.94 -22.93 -11.32
N GLU A 203 1.55 -23.09 -12.49
CA GLU A 203 2.67 -24.02 -12.73
C GLU A 203 3.91 -23.64 -11.92
N SER A 204 4.12 -22.34 -11.66
CA SER A 204 5.26 -21.88 -10.85
C SER A 204 5.13 -22.19 -9.36
N ASP A 205 3.90 -22.43 -8.85
CA ASP A 205 3.64 -22.57 -7.41
C ASP A 205 2.61 -23.67 -7.09
N LEU A 206 2.59 -24.73 -7.91
CA LEU A 206 1.65 -25.85 -7.80
C LEU A 206 1.64 -26.49 -6.39
N GLY A 207 2.80 -26.62 -5.78
CA GLY A 207 2.93 -27.22 -4.44
C GLY A 207 2.22 -26.41 -3.39
N HIS A 208 2.49 -25.12 -3.33
CA HIS A 208 1.84 -24.21 -2.38
C HIS A 208 0.32 -24.14 -2.59
N ILE A 209 -0.13 -24.01 -3.84
CA ILE A 209 -1.57 -24.01 -4.14
C ILE A 209 -2.21 -25.32 -3.65
N GLY A 210 -1.58 -26.46 -3.94
CA GLY A 210 -2.07 -27.79 -3.51
C GLY A 210 -2.19 -27.90 -1.99
N ASP A 211 -1.21 -27.43 -1.25
CA ASP A 211 -1.21 -27.45 0.21
C ASP A 211 -2.33 -26.56 0.79
N GLU A 212 -2.49 -25.34 0.26
CA GLU A 212 -3.50 -24.37 0.70
C GLU A 212 -4.94 -24.82 0.44
N VAL A 213 -5.16 -25.60 -0.63
CA VAL A 213 -6.51 -26.09 -0.98
C VAL A 213 -6.73 -27.55 -0.61
N LEU A 214 -5.77 -28.19 0.08
CA LEU A 214 -5.78 -29.60 0.47
C LEU A 214 -5.94 -30.55 -0.73
N ALA A 215 -5.29 -30.23 -1.86
CA ALA A 215 -5.29 -31.08 -3.03
C ALA A 215 -4.29 -32.23 -2.90
N LEU A 216 -4.69 -33.44 -3.27
CA LEU A 216 -3.80 -34.58 -3.45
C LEU A 216 -3.16 -34.61 -4.83
N SER A 217 -3.86 -34.05 -5.82
CA SER A 217 -3.36 -33.89 -7.17
C SER A 217 -3.90 -32.64 -7.82
N MET A 218 -3.09 -32.03 -8.69
CA MET A 218 -3.47 -30.91 -9.55
C MET A 218 -3.05 -31.22 -10.97
N THR A 219 -4.03 -31.43 -11.87
CA THR A 219 -3.78 -31.83 -13.26
C THR A 219 -4.34 -30.80 -14.22
N ARG A 220 -3.54 -30.34 -15.16
CA ARG A 220 -4.01 -29.45 -16.24
C ARG A 220 -4.73 -30.26 -17.30
N ASP A 221 -5.89 -29.76 -17.71
CA ASP A 221 -6.68 -30.29 -18.83
C ASP A 221 -7.06 -29.14 -19.79
N ALA A 222 -6.32 -29.01 -20.88
CA ALA A 222 -6.54 -28.00 -21.91
C ALA A 222 -7.91 -28.11 -22.61
N GLY A 223 -8.61 -29.23 -22.44
CA GLY A 223 -9.96 -29.43 -22.99
C GLY A 223 -11.06 -28.82 -22.07
N LEU A 224 -10.75 -28.47 -20.81
CA LEU A 224 -11.69 -27.83 -19.93
C LEU A 224 -11.95 -26.38 -20.35
N GLU A 225 -13.24 -26.06 -20.62
CA GLU A 225 -13.65 -24.72 -21.03
C GLU A 225 -13.55 -23.72 -19.89
N ILE A 226 -12.82 -22.63 -20.09
CA ILE A 226 -12.69 -21.55 -19.10
C ILE A 226 -13.97 -20.71 -19.12
N LYS A 227 -14.79 -20.82 -18.05
CA LYS A 227 -16.05 -20.09 -17.90
C LYS A 227 -15.89 -18.80 -17.10
N ASP A 228 -15.01 -18.82 -16.11
CA ASP A 228 -14.68 -17.60 -15.37
C ASP A 228 -13.76 -16.70 -16.19
N THR A 229 -14.31 -15.59 -16.64
CA THR A 229 -13.57 -14.59 -17.45
C THR A 229 -12.92 -13.50 -16.60
N GLU A 230 -13.22 -13.43 -15.32
CA GLU A 230 -12.65 -12.43 -14.43
C GLU A 230 -11.23 -12.81 -13.98
N ILE A 231 -11.06 -14.09 -13.58
CA ILE A 231 -9.76 -14.63 -13.18
C ILE A 231 -9.09 -15.32 -14.34
N GLY A 232 -9.86 -15.92 -15.25
CA GLY A 232 -9.33 -16.67 -16.39
C GLY A 232 -8.91 -18.10 -16.01
N VAL A 233 -9.62 -18.73 -15.07
CA VAL A 233 -9.38 -20.10 -14.63
C VAL A 233 -10.69 -20.87 -14.53
N GLU A 234 -10.65 -22.18 -14.82
CA GLU A 234 -11.73 -23.11 -14.54
C GLU A 234 -11.19 -24.32 -13.79
N VAL A 235 -11.96 -24.81 -12.81
CA VAL A 235 -11.58 -25.98 -12.02
C VAL A 235 -12.72 -26.97 -11.88
N VAL A 236 -12.38 -28.25 -11.88
CA VAL A 236 -13.26 -29.35 -11.50
C VAL A 236 -12.68 -30.03 -10.27
N LEU A 237 -13.48 -30.12 -9.23
CA LEU A 237 -13.06 -30.68 -7.95
C LEU A 237 -13.72 -32.05 -7.76
N VAL A 238 -12.92 -33.04 -7.39
CA VAL A 238 -13.39 -34.37 -7.03
C VAL A 238 -12.87 -34.70 -5.63
N LYS A 239 -13.78 -35.05 -4.72
CA LYS A 239 -13.39 -35.52 -3.38
C LYS A 239 -12.56 -36.80 -3.53
N ALA A 240 -11.44 -36.84 -2.80
CA ALA A 240 -10.49 -37.96 -2.83
C ALA A 240 -10.89 -39.08 -1.89
#